data_db86d5aa8a212b05a584b92608f1a6a8
#
_entry.id   db86d5aa8a212b05a584b92608f1a6a8
#
_cell.length_a   1.000
_cell.length_b   1.000
_cell.length_c   1.000
_cell.angle_alpha   90.00
_cell.angle_beta   90.00
_cell.angle_gamma   90.00
#
_symmetry.space_group_name_H-M   'P 1'
#
loop_
_entity.id
_entity.type
_entity.pdbx_description
1 polymer ?
#
loop_
_entity_poly.entity_id
_entity_poly.type
_entity_poly.pdbx_seq_one_letter_code
_entity_poly.pdbx_strand_id
1 'polypeptide(L)'
;MSKTELIKRYILFVISLFFAALGVAFTKHGELGVSPISSVANVLSDKFTFLSLGTWLVIWNCVLIVGQILLLRKNFQPIQLLQVPLSFLFGWFTDFGMWIMSFIPADTYPLRLVMVFVGIVVLGFGISLAVIANVIMNSGEAFVKAAADITKKDFGNVKIAFDILCVIIALILSLVFFNFTVVGIREGTVLSAVLTGIVVKFFNAVLQKPLDKILCGKSPR
;
A
#
# COMPACT_ATOMS: atom_id res chain seq x y z
N MET A 1 4.74 -23.65 12.43
CA MET A 1 4.73 -22.41 13.25
C MET A 1 4.03 -22.68 14.58
N SER A 2 4.59 -22.20 15.70
CA SER A 2 3.91 -22.26 16.99
C SER A 2 2.75 -21.24 17.04
N LYS A 3 1.75 -21.50 17.92
CA LYS A 3 0.64 -20.53 18.12
C LYS A 3 1.16 -19.14 18.53
N THR A 4 2.18 -19.11 19.38
CA THR A 4 2.80 -17.86 19.85
C THR A 4 3.52 -17.12 18.71
N GLU A 5 4.21 -17.83 17.82
CA GLU A 5 4.84 -17.26 16.63
C GLU A 5 3.79 -16.65 15.69
N LEU A 6 2.70 -17.36 15.44
CA LEU A 6 1.62 -16.90 14.59
C LEU A 6 1.01 -15.58 15.11
N ILE A 7 0.74 -15.52 16.42
CA ILE A 7 0.21 -14.29 17.05
C ILE A 7 1.19 -13.12 16.88
N LYS A 8 2.49 -13.33 17.14
CA LYS A 8 3.52 -12.29 16.98
C LYS A 8 3.57 -11.77 15.55
N ARG A 9 3.46 -12.65 14.54
CA ARG A 9 3.46 -12.30 13.13
C ARG A 9 2.23 -11.48 12.74
N TYR A 10 1.04 -11.82 13.24
CA TYR A 10 -0.17 -11.02 13.02
C TYR A 10 -0.08 -9.65 13.68
N ILE A 11 0.47 -9.55 14.90
CA ILE A 11 0.71 -8.26 15.56
C ILE A 11 1.67 -7.42 14.72
N LEU A 12 2.77 -7.99 14.24
CA LEU A 12 3.72 -7.30 13.37
C LEU A 12 3.04 -6.84 12.07
N PHE A 13 2.15 -7.66 11.52
CA PHE A 13 1.39 -7.29 10.33
C PHE A 13 0.43 -6.12 10.59
N VAL A 14 -0.26 -6.08 11.72
CA VAL A 14 -1.11 -4.93 12.09
C VAL A 14 -0.27 -3.65 12.26
N ILE A 15 0.90 -3.75 12.90
CA ILE A 15 1.86 -2.63 13.00
C ILE A 15 2.31 -2.19 11.60
N SER A 16 2.56 -3.13 10.69
CA SER A 16 2.94 -2.81 9.31
C SER A 16 1.86 -2.02 8.57
N LEU A 17 0.58 -2.39 8.75
CA LEU A 17 -0.55 -1.67 8.17
C LEU A 17 -0.62 -0.22 8.68
N PHE A 18 -0.37 -0.02 9.97
CA PHE A 18 -0.35 1.32 10.56
C PHE A 18 0.72 2.21 9.90
N PHE A 19 1.97 1.74 9.80
CA PHE A 19 3.02 2.52 9.16
C PHE A 19 2.78 2.71 7.65
N ALA A 20 2.28 1.69 6.96
CA ALA A 20 1.95 1.82 5.55
C ALA A 20 0.84 2.87 5.32
N ALA A 21 -0.19 2.87 6.15
CA ALA A 21 -1.28 3.84 6.11
C ALA A 21 -0.80 5.27 6.40
N LEU A 22 0.07 5.44 7.42
CA LEU A 22 0.70 6.74 7.69
C LEU A 22 1.52 7.22 6.49
N GLY A 23 2.29 6.34 5.85
CA GLY A 23 3.05 6.69 4.66
C GLY A 23 2.15 7.18 3.51
N VAL A 24 0.98 6.56 3.31
CA VAL A 24 -0.02 7.05 2.35
C VAL A 24 -0.54 8.43 2.76
N ALA A 25 -0.84 8.65 4.04
CA ALA A 25 -1.32 9.94 4.53
C ALA A 25 -0.28 11.06 4.33
N PHE A 26 1.01 10.79 4.60
CA PHE A 26 2.11 11.74 4.33
C PHE A 26 2.20 12.09 2.84
N THR A 27 2.19 11.09 1.94
CA THR A 27 2.28 11.34 0.50
C THR A 27 1.07 12.11 -0.01
N LYS A 28 -0.13 11.80 0.49
CA LYS A 28 -1.36 12.51 0.14
C LYS A 28 -1.32 13.96 0.59
N HIS A 29 -0.89 14.20 1.83
CA HIS A 29 -0.80 15.55 2.40
C HIS A 29 0.21 16.43 1.64
N GLY A 30 1.27 15.83 1.09
CA GLY A 30 2.22 16.54 0.22
C GLY A 30 1.64 17.00 -1.13
N GLU A 31 0.46 16.53 -1.54
CA GLU A 31 -0.26 16.92 -2.78
C GLU A 31 0.57 16.76 -4.08
N LEU A 32 1.66 16.00 -4.05
CA LEU A 32 2.49 15.71 -5.21
C LEU A 32 2.21 14.31 -5.81
N GLY A 33 1.14 13.66 -5.34
CA GLY A 33 0.75 12.32 -5.73
C GLY A 33 1.10 11.26 -4.69
N VAL A 34 0.49 10.09 -4.82
CA VAL A 34 0.62 8.95 -3.90
C VAL A 34 1.20 7.74 -4.63
N SER A 35 1.35 6.62 -3.92
CA SER A 35 1.82 5.37 -4.55
C SER A 35 0.91 4.92 -5.70
N PRO A 36 1.44 4.24 -6.74
CA PRO A 36 0.66 3.81 -7.90
C PRO A 36 -0.63 3.07 -7.55
N ILE A 37 -0.58 2.10 -6.62
CA ILE A 37 -1.76 1.33 -6.20
C ILE A 37 -2.82 2.23 -5.56
N SER A 38 -2.39 3.22 -4.77
CA SER A 38 -3.31 4.13 -4.08
C SER A 38 -3.83 5.25 -4.99
N SER A 39 -3.25 5.45 -6.18
CA SER A 39 -3.57 6.59 -7.06
C SER A 39 -5.02 6.59 -7.52
N VAL A 40 -5.62 5.41 -7.76
CA VAL A 40 -7.03 5.27 -8.15
C VAL A 40 -7.95 5.77 -7.03
N ALA A 41 -7.75 5.29 -5.80
CA ALA A 41 -8.51 5.71 -4.63
C ALA A 41 -8.29 7.21 -4.33
N ASN A 42 -7.06 7.71 -4.55
CA ASN A 42 -6.71 9.11 -4.36
C ASN A 42 -7.52 10.04 -5.28
N VAL A 43 -7.54 9.77 -6.58
CA VAL A 43 -8.31 10.56 -7.55
C VAL A 43 -9.81 10.53 -7.24
N LEU A 44 -10.34 9.37 -6.84
CA LEU A 44 -11.74 9.24 -6.45
C LEU A 44 -12.05 10.03 -5.17
N SER A 45 -11.15 10.04 -4.18
CA SER A 45 -11.34 10.83 -2.96
C SER A 45 -11.29 12.35 -3.21
N ASP A 46 -10.50 12.78 -4.18
CA ASP A 46 -10.44 14.21 -4.57
C ASP A 46 -11.71 14.65 -5.32
N LYS A 47 -12.34 13.75 -6.06
CA LYS A 47 -13.60 14.06 -6.77
C LYS A 47 -14.82 13.92 -5.87
N PHE A 48 -14.89 12.83 -5.12
CA PHE A 48 -16.05 12.46 -4.32
C PHE A 48 -15.74 12.60 -2.83
N THR A 49 -15.71 13.86 -2.38
CA THR A 49 -15.31 14.25 -1.02
C THR A 49 -16.28 13.81 0.09
N PHE A 50 -17.43 13.21 -0.26
CA PHE A 50 -18.37 12.62 0.70
C PHE A 50 -17.86 11.34 1.37
N LEU A 51 -16.82 10.71 0.81
CA LEU A 51 -16.10 9.59 1.42
C LEU A 51 -14.65 9.99 1.67
N SER A 52 -14.10 9.50 2.77
CA SER A 52 -12.69 9.69 3.12
C SER A 52 -11.75 8.93 2.17
N LEU A 53 -10.47 9.33 2.15
CA LEU A 53 -9.44 8.60 1.43
C LEU A 53 -9.36 7.13 1.91
N GLY A 54 -9.41 6.91 3.24
CA GLY A 54 -9.39 5.57 3.80
C GLY A 54 -10.55 4.72 3.30
N THR A 55 -11.75 5.27 3.23
CA THR A 55 -12.92 4.56 2.68
C THR A 55 -12.73 4.22 1.19
N TRP A 56 -12.21 5.13 0.37
CA TRP A 56 -11.91 4.84 -1.03
C TRP A 56 -10.82 3.77 -1.20
N LEU A 57 -9.82 3.74 -0.30
CA LEU A 57 -8.82 2.67 -0.27
C LEU A 57 -9.43 1.32 0.08
N VAL A 58 -10.39 1.28 1.02
CA VAL A 58 -11.14 0.03 1.34
C VAL A 58 -11.89 -0.46 0.12
N ILE A 59 -12.63 0.42 -0.57
CA ILE A 59 -13.38 0.08 -1.79
C ILE A 59 -12.43 -0.47 -2.86
N TRP A 60 -11.32 0.22 -3.10
CA TRP A 60 -10.32 -0.22 -4.08
C TRP A 60 -9.72 -1.57 -3.72
N ASN A 61 -9.35 -1.78 -2.46
CA ASN A 61 -8.87 -3.08 -1.98
C ASN A 61 -9.90 -4.19 -2.17
N CYS A 62 -11.18 -3.92 -1.92
CA CYS A 62 -12.26 -4.88 -2.19
C CYS A 62 -12.36 -5.23 -3.68
N VAL A 63 -12.22 -4.25 -4.57
CA VAL A 63 -12.16 -4.50 -6.03
C VAL A 63 -10.99 -5.43 -6.38
N LEU A 64 -9.82 -5.21 -5.79
CA LEU A 64 -8.65 -6.07 -6.01
C LEU A 64 -8.86 -7.48 -5.45
N ILE A 65 -9.52 -7.63 -4.30
CA ILE A 65 -9.86 -8.94 -3.72
C ILE A 65 -10.84 -9.68 -4.63
N VAL A 66 -11.88 -9.00 -5.14
CA VAL A 66 -12.78 -9.59 -6.13
C VAL A 66 -12.02 -10.01 -7.38
N GLY A 67 -11.10 -9.17 -7.87
CA GLY A 67 -10.21 -9.51 -8.96
C GLY A 67 -9.37 -10.77 -8.70
N GLN A 68 -8.82 -10.93 -7.48
CA GLN A 68 -8.11 -12.15 -7.08
C GLN A 68 -9.03 -13.39 -7.14
N ILE A 69 -10.26 -13.28 -6.62
CA ILE A 69 -11.23 -14.39 -6.64
C ILE A 69 -11.53 -14.81 -8.08
N LEU A 70 -11.74 -13.85 -8.98
CA LEU A 70 -12.01 -14.10 -10.39
C LEU A 70 -10.81 -14.73 -11.11
N LEU A 71 -9.59 -14.30 -10.78
CA LEU A 71 -8.36 -14.85 -11.35
C LEU A 71 -8.07 -16.26 -10.83
N LEU A 72 -8.08 -16.47 -9.53
CA LEU A 72 -7.69 -17.73 -8.89
C LEU A 72 -8.79 -18.79 -8.94
N ARG A 73 -10.05 -18.36 -9.03
CA ARG A 73 -11.21 -19.26 -9.08
C ARG A 73 -11.14 -20.34 -7.98
N LYS A 74 -11.02 -21.61 -8.38
CA LYS A 74 -10.94 -22.76 -7.45
C LYS A 74 -9.66 -22.80 -6.60
N ASN A 75 -8.61 -22.07 -6.99
CA ASN A 75 -7.36 -21.99 -6.28
C ASN A 75 -7.34 -20.87 -5.22
N PHE A 76 -8.43 -20.09 -5.11
CA PHE A 76 -8.55 -19.06 -4.09
C PHE A 76 -8.66 -19.68 -2.71
N GLN A 77 -7.79 -19.29 -1.81
CA GLN A 77 -7.77 -19.81 -0.42
C GLN A 77 -8.66 -18.93 0.47
N PRO A 78 -9.60 -19.50 1.25
CA PRO A 78 -10.50 -18.74 2.11
C PRO A 78 -9.78 -17.84 3.13
N ILE A 79 -8.56 -18.18 3.55
CA ILE A 79 -7.74 -17.36 4.44
C ILE A 79 -7.45 -15.97 3.83
N GLN A 80 -7.45 -15.84 2.51
CA GLN A 80 -7.23 -14.57 1.83
C GLN A 80 -8.41 -13.59 2.04
N LEU A 81 -9.60 -14.06 2.47
CA LEU A 81 -10.71 -13.18 2.85
C LEU A 81 -10.39 -12.32 4.08
N LEU A 82 -9.40 -12.69 4.89
CA LEU A 82 -8.91 -11.83 5.96
C LEU A 82 -8.34 -10.49 5.46
N GLN A 83 -8.04 -10.38 4.16
CA GLN A 83 -7.69 -9.09 3.55
C GLN A 83 -8.83 -8.07 3.68
N VAL A 84 -10.10 -8.50 3.74
CA VAL A 84 -11.26 -7.59 3.86
C VAL A 84 -11.22 -6.84 5.20
N PRO A 85 -11.28 -7.48 6.39
CA PRO A 85 -11.20 -6.76 7.65
C PRO A 85 -9.88 -5.99 7.81
N LEU A 86 -8.78 -6.48 7.26
CA LEU A 86 -7.49 -5.78 7.28
C LEU A 86 -7.50 -4.54 6.39
N SER A 87 -8.24 -4.54 5.28
CA SER A 87 -8.44 -3.35 4.45
C SER A 87 -9.25 -2.28 5.17
N PHE A 88 -10.26 -2.64 5.97
CA PHE A 88 -10.98 -1.69 6.83
C PHE A 88 -10.04 -1.07 7.87
N LEU A 89 -9.20 -1.88 8.51
CA LEU A 89 -8.21 -1.39 9.47
C LEU A 89 -7.20 -0.45 8.81
N PHE A 90 -6.71 -0.79 7.62
CA PHE A 90 -5.82 0.05 6.84
C PHE A 90 -6.46 1.39 6.46
N GLY A 91 -7.72 1.38 6.01
CA GLY A 91 -8.48 2.58 5.71
C GLY A 91 -8.65 3.48 6.94
N TRP A 92 -9.01 2.89 8.08
CA TRP A 92 -9.12 3.63 9.34
C TRP A 92 -7.78 4.25 9.78
N PHE A 93 -6.69 3.51 9.69
CA PHE A 93 -5.36 4.05 9.97
C PHE A 93 -4.97 5.16 8.99
N THR A 94 -5.39 5.08 7.71
CA THR A 94 -5.15 6.13 6.73
C THR A 94 -5.90 7.41 7.11
N ASP A 95 -7.17 7.31 7.47
CA ASP A 95 -7.98 8.46 7.88
C ASP A 95 -7.45 9.07 9.19
N PHE A 96 -7.01 8.25 10.13
CA PHE A 96 -6.33 8.70 11.34
C PHE A 96 -5.01 9.44 10.99
N GLY A 97 -4.23 8.90 10.05
CA GLY A 97 -3.03 9.57 9.55
C GLY A 97 -3.35 10.91 8.89
N MET A 98 -4.41 10.99 8.06
CA MET A 98 -4.86 12.24 7.45
C MET A 98 -5.27 13.27 8.50
N TRP A 99 -5.95 12.82 9.55
CA TRP A 99 -6.29 13.70 10.68
C TRP A 99 -5.03 14.25 11.37
N ILE A 100 -4.01 13.44 11.62
CA ILE A 100 -2.73 13.93 12.17
C ILE A 100 -2.07 14.93 11.21
N MET A 101 -2.06 14.63 9.91
CA MET A 101 -1.44 15.51 8.90
C MET A 101 -2.15 16.87 8.81
N SER A 102 -3.44 16.97 9.14
CA SER A 102 -4.17 18.25 9.10
C SER A 102 -3.59 19.31 10.06
N PHE A 103 -2.80 18.91 11.06
CA PHE A 103 -2.11 19.83 11.98
C PHE A 103 -0.73 20.29 11.46
N ILE A 104 -0.25 19.72 10.37
CA ILE A 104 1.08 19.99 9.82
C ILE A 104 0.92 20.85 8.56
N PRO A 105 1.46 22.07 8.51
CA PRO A 105 1.36 22.88 7.31
C PRO A 105 2.18 22.27 6.15
N ALA A 106 1.64 22.34 4.92
CA ALA A 106 2.31 21.93 3.68
C ALA A 106 2.21 23.01 2.61
N ASP A 107 2.50 24.26 3.00
CA ASP A 107 2.20 25.46 2.18
C ASP A 107 3.22 25.67 1.06
N THR A 108 4.45 25.19 1.23
CA THR A 108 5.54 25.42 0.27
C THR A 108 5.91 24.14 -0.46
N TYR A 109 6.29 24.27 -1.74
CA TYR A 109 6.71 23.12 -2.56
C TYR A 109 7.86 22.29 -1.93
N PRO A 110 8.92 22.90 -1.35
CA PRO A 110 9.93 22.09 -0.67
C PRO A 110 9.38 21.26 0.49
N LEU A 111 8.45 21.81 1.28
CA LEU A 111 7.83 21.09 2.39
C LEU A 111 6.95 19.95 1.89
N ARG A 112 6.18 20.16 0.82
CA ARG A 112 5.41 19.10 0.14
C ARG A 112 6.31 17.97 -0.34
N LEU A 113 7.47 18.30 -0.92
CA LEU A 113 8.45 17.32 -1.36
C LEU A 113 9.02 16.52 -0.18
N VAL A 114 9.35 17.18 0.92
CA VAL A 114 9.79 16.51 2.18
C VAL A 114 8.70 15.56 2.67
N MET A 115 7.42 15.98 2.70
CA MET A 115 6.30 15.12 3.09
C MET A 115 6.21 13.86 2.22
N VAL A 116 6.36 14.00 0.91
CA VAL A 116 6.37 12.86 -0.01
C VAL A 116 7.54 11.92 0.27
N PHE A 117 8.76 12.44 0.46
CA PHE A 117 9.91 11.61 0.80
C PHE A 117 9.75 10.88 2.14
N VAL A 118 9.31 11.58 3.18
CA VAL A 118 9.01 10.96 4.47
C VAL A 118 7.93 9.89 4.31
N GLY A 119 6.87 10.21 3.56
CA GLY A 119 5.79 9.26 3.26
C GLY A 119 6.28 8.00 2.57
N ILE A 120 7.17 8.13 1.56
CA ILE A 120 7.77 6.98 0.86
C ILE A 120 8.60 6.12 1.81
N VAL A 121 9.39 6.75 2.69
CA VAL A 121 10.21 6.02 3.68
C VAL A 121 9.33 5.28 4.67
N VAL A 122 8.31 5.93 5.22
CA VAL A 122 7.36 5.34 6.19
C VAL A 122 6.53 4.23 5.53
N LEU A 123 6.05 4.45 4.30
CA LEU A 123 5.35 3.43 3.50
C LEU A 123 6.23 2.20 3.26
N GLY A 124 7.45 2.42 2.79
CA GLY A 124 8.41 1.33 2.53
C GLY A 124 8.80 0.56 3.79
N PHE A 125 8.95 1.26 4.93
CA PHE A 125 9.12 0.62 6.23
C PHE A 125 7.92 -0.28 6.59
N GLY A 126 6.68 0.24 6.46
CA GLY A 126 5.46 -0.54 6.70
C GLY A 126 5.38 -1.78 5.80
N ILE A 127 5.62 -1.63 4.49
CA ILE A 127 5.63 -2.76 3.54
C ILE A 127 6.71 -3.79 3.93
N SER A 128 7.90 -3.35 4.34
CA SER A 128 8.98 -4.23 4.80
C SER A 128 8.54 -5.09 6.00
N LEU A 129 7.89 -4.48 6.99
CA LEU A 129 7.35 -5.22 8.14
C LEU A 129 6.29 -6.25 7.72
N ALA A 130 5.42 -5.92 6.75
CA ALA A 130 4.43 -6.86 6.21
C ALA A 130 5.09 -8.06 5.52
N VAL A 131 6.15 -7.82 4.74
CA VAL A 131 6.93 -8.87 4.08
C VAL A 131 7.59 -9.79 5.11
N ILE A 132 8.19 -9.24 6.18
CA ILE A 132 8.83 -10.01 7.26
C ILE A 132 7.80 -10.79 8.08
N ALA A 133 6.63 -10.19 8.34
CA ALA A 133 5.54 -10.88 9.04
C ALA A 133 5.09 -12.15 8.32
N ASN A 134 5.08 -12.13 6.99
CA ASN A 134 4.83 -13.29 6.12
C ASN A 134 3.59 -14.12 6.53
N VAL A 135 2.46 -13.46 6.79
CA VAL A 135 1.18 -14.10 7.14
C VAL A 135 0.14 -13.93 6.05
N ILE A 136 -0.16 -12.68 5.66
CA ILE A 136 -1.10 -12.31 4.62
C ILE A 136 -0.44 -11.23 3.79
N MET A 137 -0.69 -11.22 2.49
CA MET A 137 -0.30 -10.11 1.62
C MET A 137 -1.38 -9.03 1.61
N ASN A 138 -0.97 -7.76 1.47
CA ASN A 138 -1.91 -6.69 1.15
C ASN A 138 -2.64 -6.99 -0.17
N SER A 139 -3.86 -6.48 -0.31
CA SER A 139 -4.73 -6.80 -1.45
C SER A 139 -4.08 -6.51 -2.80
N GLY A 140 -3.28 -5.43 -2.91
CA GLY A 140 -2.55 -5.08 -4.12
C GLY A 140 -1.47 -6.08 -4.48
N GLU A 141 -0.60 -6.42 -3.55
CA GLU A 141 0.46 -7.40 -3.75
C GLU A 141 -0.10 -8.81 -3.99
N ALA A 142 -1.17 -9.16 -3.29
CA ALA A 142 -1.82 -10.45 -3.44
C ALA A 142 -2.50 -10.58 -4.82
N PHE A 143 -3.09 -9.50 -5.35
CA PHE A 143 -3.62 -9.45 -6.72
C PHE A 143 -2.49 -9.65 -7.75
N VAL A 144 -1.38 -8.93 -7.59
CA VAL A 144 -0.19 -9.06 -8.45
C VAL A 144 0.36 -10.48 -8.41
N LYS A 145 0.44 -11.09 -7.22
CA LYS A 145 0.88 -12.47 -7.08
C LYS A 145 -0.04 -13.45 -7.80
N ALA A 146 -1.36 -13.30 -7.63
CA ALA A 146 -2.34 -14.11 -8.35
C ALA A 146 -2.18 -13.99 -9.87
N ALA A 147 -1.98 -12.77 -10.38
CA ALA A 147 -1.74 -12.54 -11.79
C ALA A 147 -0.41 -13.14 -12.28
N ALA A 148 0.65 -13.05 -11.46
CA ALA A 148 1.96 -13.64 -11.76
C ALA A 148 1.89 -15.18 -11.83
N ASP A 149 1.22 -15.81 -10.87
CA ASP A 149 1.03 -17.26 -10.81
C ASP A 149 0.27 -17.80 -12.03
N ILE A 150 -0.78 -17.10 -12.47
CA ILE A 150 -1.57 -17.51 -13.65
C ILE A 150 -0.80 -17.27 -14.95
N THR A 151 -0.15 -16.14 -15.10
CA THR A 151 0.60 -15.81 -16.32
C THR A 151 1.97 -16.49 -16.37
N LYS A 152 2.39 -17.15 -15.31
CA LYS A 152 3.72 -17.78 -15.14
C LYS A 152 4.87 -16.79 -15.40
N LYS A 153 4.65 -15.51 -15.09
CA LYS A 153 5.64 -14.46 -15.23
C LYS A 153 6.24 -14.10 -13.86
N ASP A 154 7.42 -13.48 -13.91
CA ASP A 154 8.08 -12.97 -12.71
C ASP A 154 7.21 -11.92 -11.99
N PHE A 155 7.12 -12.03 -10.66
CA PHE A 155 6.32 -11.14 -9.82
C PHE A 155 6.69 -9.66 -10.01
N GLY A 156 7.98 -9.35 -10.12
CA GLY A 156 8.46 -7.98 -10.28
C GLY A 156 7.96 -7.35 -11.59
N ASN A 157 8.01 -8.09 -12.70
CA ASN A 157 7.53 -7.62 -13.99
C ASN A 157 6.02 -7.41 -13.98
N VAL A 158 5.26 -8.32 -13.38
CA VAL A 158 3.79 -8.18 -13.23
C VAL A 158 3.45 -7.01 -12.32
N LYS A 159 4.23 -6.80 -11.24
CA LYS A 159 4.06 -5.64 -10.34
C LYS A 159 4.25 -4.32 -11.07
N ILE A 160 5.31 -4.19 -11.87
CA ILE A 160 5.55 -2.97 -12.66
C ILE A 160 4.40 -2.73 -13.64
N ALA A 161 3.95 -3.76 -14.36
CA ALA A 161 2.83 -3.64 -15.27
C ALA A 161 1.53 -3.24 -14.57
N PHE A 162 1.27 -3.80 -13.38
CA PHE A 162 0.12 -3.46 -12.56
C PHE A 162 0.18 -2.02 -12.02
N ASP A 163 1.33 -1.58 -11.56
CA ASP A 163 1.53 -0.21 -11.10
C ASP A 163 1.31 0.81 -12.22
N ILE A 164 1.84 0.54 -13.42
CA ILE A 164 1.58 1.35 -14.61
C ILE A 164 0.08 1.38 -14.94
N LEU A 165 -0.59 0.23 -14.89
CA LEU A 165 -2.03 0.13 -15.12
C LEU A 165 -2.83 0.97 -14.12
N CYS A 166 -2.49 0.91 -12.82
CA CYS A 166 -3.12 1.74 -11.79
C CYS A 166 -2.96 3.24 -12.08
N VAL A 167 -1.76 3.67 -12.49
CA VAL A 167 -1.50 5.07 -12.85
C VAL A 167 -2.30 5.48 -14.10
N ILE A 168 -2.38 4.62 -15.12
CA ILE A 168 -3.19 4.87 -16.32
C ILE A 168 -4.67 5.01 -15.96
N ILE A 169 -5.22 4.08 -15.16
CA ILE A 169 -6.61 4.15 -14.71
C ILE A 169 -6.86 5.44 -13.94
N ALA A 170 -5.99 5.79 -13.00
CA ALA A 170 -6.09 7.01 -12.23
C ALA A 170 -6.01 8.26 -13.12
N LEU A 171 -5.13 8.27 -14.14
CA LEU A 171 -5.01 9.35 -15.10
C LEU A 171 -6.30 9.52 -15.93
N ILE A 172 -6.86 8.42 -16.44
CA ILE A 172 -8.13 8.44 -17.19
C ILE A 172 -9.24 9.01 -16.30
N LEU A 173 -9.37 8.51 -15.06
CA LEU A 173 -10.37 9.02 -14.11
C LEU A 173 -10.17 10.50 -13.80
N SER A 174 -8.92 10.94 -13.64
CA SER A 174 -8.60 12.34 -13.41
C SER A 174 -9.04 13.21 -14.60
N LEU A 175 -8.69 12.85 -15.83
CA LEU A 175 -9.06 13.58 -17.03
C LEU A 175 -10.59 13.64 -17.23
N VAL A 176 -11.29 12.53 -16.95
CA VAL A 176 -12.76 12.45 -17.08
C VAL A 176 -13.47 13.31 -16.02
N PHE A 177 -13.01 13.24 -14.76
CA PHE A 177 -13.72 13.89 -13.66
C PHE A 177 -13.32 15.34 -13.42
N PHE A 178 -12.15 15.77 -13.89
CA PHE A 178 -11.61 17.12 -13.66
C PHE A 178 -11.41 17.93 -14.95
N ASN A 179 -12.29 17.73 -15.95
CA ASN A 179 -12.30 18.50 -17.19
C ASN A 179 -10.92 18.55 -17.87
N PHE A 180 -10.31 17.38 -18.10
CA PHE A 180 -8.98 17.20 -18.69
C PHE A 180 -7.83 17.79 -17.86
N THR A 181 -8.05 18.06 -16.58
CA THR A 181 -6.99 18.47 -15.66
C THR A 181 -6.44 17.25 -14.90
N VAL A 182 -5.11 17.13 -14.79
CA VAL A 182 -4.49 16.05 -14.02
C VAL A 182 -4.48 16.43 -12.54
N VAL A 183 -5.24 15.67 -11.73
CA VAL A 183 -5.36 15.84 -10.28
C VAL A 183 -4.98 14.52 -9.58
N GLY A 184 -4.27 14.60 -8.48
CA GLY A 184 -3.93 13.45 -7.64
C GLY A 184 -2.77 12.58 -8.14
N ILE A 185 -2.25 12.84 -9.35
CA ILE A 185 -1.10 12.14 -9.95
C ILE A 185 -0.08 13.19 -10.38
N ARG A 186 1.09 13.16 -9.77
CA ARG A 186 2.18 14.11 -10.07
C ARG A 186 3.53 13.41 -9.90
N GLU A 187 4.60 14.20 -9.86
CA GLU A 187 5.97 13.76 -9.68
C GLU A 187 6.17 12.83 -8.48
N GLY A 188 5.43 13.02 -7.38
CA GLY A 188 5.47 12.15 -6.21
C GLY A 188 5.00 10.72 -6.49
N THR A 189 4.07 10.52 -7.43
CA THR A 189 3.66 9.17 -7.85
C THR A 189 4.81 8.43 -8.54
N VAL A 190 5.57 9.12 -9.40
CA VAL A 190 6.74 8.54 -10.07
C VAL A 190 7.85 8.25 -9.06
N LEU A 191 8.13 9.19 -8.16
CA LEU A 191 9.10 9.00 -7.08
C LEU A 191 8.72 7.80 -6.20
N SER A 192 7.45 7.70 -5.83
CA SER A 192 6.94 6.59 -5.01
C SER A 192 7.08 5.25 -5.73
N ALA A 193 6.78 5.18 -7.03
CA ALA A 193 6.92 3.96 -7.82
C ALA A 193 8.37 3.43 -7.84
N VAL A 194 9.35 4.33 -7.90
CA VAL A 194 10.78 3.95 -7.97
C VAL A 194 11.36 3.73 -6.57
N LEU A 195 11.15 4.68 -5.66
CA LEU A 195 11.86 4.70 -4.38
C LEU A 195 11.29 3.73 -3.36
N THR A 196 9.97 3.44 -3.37
CA THR A 196 9.37 2.53 -2.39
C THR A 196 10.03 1.15 -2.45
N GLY A 197 10.29 0.61 -3.64
CA GLY A 197 10.96 -0.68 -3.78
C GLY A 197 12.39 -0.68 -3.22
N ILE A 198 13.13 0.41 -3.38
CA ILE A 198 14.49 0.57 -2.84
C ILE A 198 14.44 0.62 -1.31
N VAL A 199 13.53 1.42 -0.77
CA VAL A 199 13.33 1.56 0.68
C VAL A 199 12.91 0.23 1.32
N VAL A 200 12.00 -0.51 0.70
CA VAL A 200 11.59 -1.85 1.16
C VAL A 200 12.77 -2.81 1.20
N LYS A 201 13.59 -2.85 0.15
CA LYS A 201 14.81 -3.69 0.11
C LYS A 201 15.79 -3.33 1.23
N PHE A 202 16.00 -2.04 1.46
CA PHE A 202 16.88 -1.55 2.53
C PHE A 202 16.38 -2.01 3.91
N PHE A 203 15.11 -1.76 4.23
CA PHE A 203 14.56 -2.16 5.53
C PHE A 203 14.48 -3.68 5.70
N ASN A 204 14.18 -4.43 4.66
CA ASN A 204 14.23 -5.90 4.72
C ASN A 204 15.65 -6.38 5.07
N ALA A 205 16.68 -5.84 4.42
CA ALA A 205 18.07 -6.23 4.71
C ALA A 205 18.47 -5.95 6.16
N VAL A 206 17.99 -4.83 6.74
CA VAL A 206 18.33 -4.42 8.11
C VAL A 206 17.48 -5.14 9.16
N LEU A 207 16.16 -5.28 8.92
CA LEU A 207 15.20 -5.70 9.93
C LEU A 207 14.90 -7.19 9.94
N GLN A 208 15.11 -7.90 8.85
CA GLN A 208 14.73 -9.32 8.74
C GLN A 208 15.39 -10.17 9.82
N LYS A 209 16.72 -10.07 9.98
CA LYS A 209 17.45 -10.88 10.98
C LYS A 209 17.01 -10.61 12.43
N PRO A 210 16.93 -9.35 12.92
CA PRO A 210 16.50 -9.07 14.28
C PRO A 210 15.04 -9.46 14.53
N LEU A 211 14.14 -9.20 13.57
CA LEU A 211 12.73 -9.55 13.72
C LEU A 211 12.50 -11.06 13.68
N ASP A 212 13.20 -11.81 12.82
CA ASP A 212 13.12 -13.27 12.81
C ASP A 212 13.54 -13.88 14.16
N LYS A 213 14.55 -13.32 14.85
CA LYS A 213 14.91 -13.74 16.22
C LYS A 213 13.77 -13.54 17.21
N ILE A 214 13.07 -12.41 17.14
CA ILE A 214 11.95 -12.07 18.03
C ILE A 214 10.73 -12.95 17.72
N LEU A 215 10.46 -13.22 16.44
CA LEU A 215 9.31 -14.00 15.97
C LEU A 215 9.48 -15.48 16.24
N CYS A 216 10.62 -16.05 15.85
CA CYS A 216 10.86 -17.50 15.89
C CYS A 216 11.52 -17.99 17.18
N GLY A 217 12.09 -17.09 18.00
CA GLY A 217 12.79 -17.46 19.25
C GLY A 217 14.08 -18.29 19.04
N LYS A 218 14.54 -18.44 17.79
CA LYS A 218 15.77 -19.14 17.41
C LYS A 218 16.62 -18.26 16.50
N SER A 219 17.96 -18.32 16.69
CA SER A 219 18.91 -17.71 15.75
C SER A 219 18.70 -18.31 14.35
N PRO A 220 18.66 -17.51 13.29
CA PRO A 220 18.63 -18.03 11.92
C PRO A 220 19.88 -18.90 11.70
N ARG A 221 19.68 -20.09 11.14
CA ARG A 221 20.77 -20.94 10.62
C ARG A 221 21.40 -20.31 9.40
#